data_edb825661c00d7f76f033f36b197a6b2
#
_entry.id   edb825661c00d7f76f033f36b197a6b2
#
_cell.length_a   1.000
_cell.length_b   1.000
_cell.length_c   1.000
_cell.angle_alpha   90.00
_cell.angle_beta   90.00
_cell.angle_gamma   90.00
#
_symmetry.space_group_name_H-M   'P 1'
#
loop_
_entity.id
_entity.type
_entity.pdbx_description
1 polymer ?
#
loop_
_entity_poly.entity_id
_entity_poly.type
_entity_poly.pdbx_seq_one_letter_code
_entity_poly.pdbx_strand_id
1 'polypeptide(L)'
;MWAELLPVGRSAASGGYRRFAWNSADAECRAWFEQQARSRGLAYELDRNGNQWAWLGDPTAGGAVVTGSHLDSVPDGGAFDGPLGVVSSFAALDELRSRGAEFTRPLAIVNFGDEEGARFGVACIGSRLTAGVLSPEQAYGLRDADGVRLPDAMEKAGYDPTAIGADEDRLARIGAFVELHVEQGRCLAEGQPVGVAGTIWPHGRWRFDFHGEANHAGTTRIEDRRDPMLTYANTVLAARKKAKQAGARATFGKVAVEPNGTNAIASLVRGWLDSRAADERTLTELVEAIERAAAERGERDGVRVELTRESYTPVVDFDGPLRDRLAKLLDAPVLPTGAGHDAGILASAIPTAMLFVRNPTGVSHSPAEHAEQADCLAGVAALADVLEDLACQ
;
A
#
# COMPACT_ATOMS: atom_id res chain seq x y z
N MET A 1 3.92 12.12 20.47
CA MET A 1 3.93 11.69 19.05
C MET A 1 2.58 11.18 18.60
N TRP A 2 2.11 9.98 19.04
CA TRP A 2 0.85 9.41 18.57
C TRP A 2 -0.36 10.35 18.73
N ALA A 3 -0.55 10.90 19.93
CA ALA A 3 -1.66 11.83 20.24
C ALA A 3 -1.66 13.12 19.40
N GLU A 4 -0.51 13.52 18.85
CA GLU A 4 -0.38 14.70 17.99
C GLU A 4 -0.88 14.41 16.57
N LEU A 5 -0.68 13.19 16.05
CA LEU A 5 -1.14 12.76 14.74
C LEU A 5 -2.63 12.37 14.70
N LEU A 6 -3.18 11.86 15.81
CA LEU A 6 -4.56 11.37 15.86
C LEU A 6 -5.63 12.36 15.35
N PRO A 7 -5.55 13.68 15.59
CA PRO A 7 -6.56 14.62 15.09
C PRO A 7 -6.33 15.00 13.62
N VAL A 8 -5.12 14.85 13.07
CA VAL A 8 -4.77 15.34 11.73
C VAL A 8 -5.48 14.56 10.65
N GLY A 9 -6.24 15.22 9.80
CA GLY A 9 -6.97 14.63 8.68
C GLY A 9 -8.13 13.70 9.07
N ARG A 10 -8.52 13.66 10.36
CA ARG A 10 -9.61 12.80 10.82
C ARG A 10 -10.98 13.38 10.44
N SER A 11 -11.78 12.59 9.76
CA SER A 11 -13.14 12.93 9.36
C SER A 11 -14.10 12.83 10.55
N ALA A 12 -14.80 13.93 10.87
CA ALA A 12 -15.81 13.92 11.92
C ALA A 12 -17.03 13.04 11.58
N ALA A 13 -17.28 12.80 10.29
CA ALA A 13 -18.44 12.03 9.83
C ALA A 13 -18.19 10.53 9.90
N SER A 14 -17.01 10.05 9.49
CA SER A 14 -16.68 8.61 9.42
C SER A 14 -15.79 8.15 10.58
N GLY A 15 -15.05 9.06 11.21
CA GLY A 15 -14.02 8.75 12.20
C GLY A 15 -12.70 8.27 11.59
N GLY A 16 -12.65 8.03 10.28
CA GLY A 16 -11.45 7.63 9.54
C GLY A 16 -10.63 8.82 9.04
N TYR A 17 -9.53 8.54 8.37
CA TYR A 17 -8.56 9.54 7.93
C TYR A 17 -8.68 9.85 6.45
N ARG A 18 -8.31 11.11 6.07
CA ARG A 18 -8.29 11.63 4.69
C ARG A 18 -7.02 12.45 4.48
N ARG A 19 -5.88 11.83 4.68
CA ARG A 19 -4.54 12.40 4.51
C ARG A 19 -4.07 12.13 3.09
N PHE A 20 -4.73 12.75 2.10
CA PHE A 20 -4.36 12.53 0.69
C PHE A 20 -3.12 13.35 0.34
N ALA A 21 -2.25 12.76 -0.46
CA ALA A 21 -1.02 13.39 -0.91
C ALA A 21 -1.25 14.84 -1.38
N TRP A 22 -0.41 15.75 -0.91
CA TRP A 22 -0.40 17.17 -1.25
C TRP A 22 -1.68 17.94 -0.84
N ASN A 23 -2.51 17.43 0.07
CA ASN A 23 -3.58 18.20 0.69
C ASN A 23 -3.14 18.87 2.01
N SER A 24 -4.03 19.60 2.68
CA SER A 24 -3.70 20.29 3.94
C SER A 24 -3.38 19.31 5.08
N ALA A 25 -4.06 18.17 5.15
CA ALA A 25 -3.80 17.17 6.18
C ALA A 25 -2.43 16.50 5.97
N ASP A 26 -2.04 16.21 4.72
CA ASP A 26 -0.70 15.74 4.40
C ASP A 26 0.36 16.80 4.77
N ALA A 27 0.10 18.08 4.49
CA ALA A 27 1.00 19.16 4.89
C ALA A 27 1.20 19.23 6.41
N GLU A 28 0.14 19.03 7.21
CA GLU A 28 0.23 18.97 8.68
C GLU A 28 1.05 17.74 9.15
N CYS A 29 0.83 16.57 8.55
CA CYS A 29 1.62 15.38 8.83
C CYS A 29 3.11 15.58 8.49
N ARG A 30 3.40 16.21 7.36
CA ARG A 30 4.76 16.54 6.91
C ARG A 30 5.44 17.54 7.85
N ALA A 31 4.73 18.56 8.30
CA ALA A 31 5.23 19.52 9.29
C ALA A 31 5.51 18.83 10.65
N TRP A 32 4.65 17.91 11.07
CA TRP A 32 4.87 17.08 12.24
C TRP A 32 6.14 16.23 12.11
N PHE A 33 6.36 15.54 10.97
CA PHE A 33 7.57 14.75 10.73
C PHE A 33 8.84 15.60 10.84
N GLU A 34 8.87 16.76 10.19
CA GLU A 34 9.99 17.71 10.28
C GLU A 34 10.24 18.15 11.73
N GLN A 35 9.18 18.46 12.47
CA GLN A 35 9.30 18.83 13.89
C GLN A 35 9.89 17.69 14.72
N GLN A 36 9.43 16.44 14.51
CA GLN A 36 9.99 15.27 15.21
C GLN A 36 11.46 15.05 14.88
N ALA A 37 11.85 15.23 13.64
CA ALA A 37 13.25 15.15 13.20
C ALA A 37 14.11 16.23 13.89
N ARG A 38 13.72 17.49 13.79
CA ARG A 38 14.48 18.63 14.34
C ARG A 38 14.56 18.58 15.85
N SER A 39 13.50 18.20 16.56
CA SER A 39 13.50 18.11 18.03
C SER A 39 14.46 17.05 18.55
N ARG A 40 14.84 16.06 17.73
CA ARG A 40 15.83 15.03 18.02
C ARG A 40 17.23 15.34 17.49
N GLY A 41 17.44 16.53 16.91
CA GLY A 41 18.73 16.92 16.33
C GLY A 41 19.09 16.14 15.07
N LEU A 42 18.09 15.58 14.35
CA LEU A 42 18.31 14.93 13.09
C LEU A 42 18.38 15.96 11.94
N ALA A 43 19.22 15.70 10.95
CA ALA A 43 19.28 16.52 9.76
C ALA A 43 18.06 16.19 8.87
N TYR A 44 17.18 17.19 8.70
CA TYR A 44 16.00 17.05 7.86
C TYR A 44 16.34 17.34 6.41
N GLU A 45 15.89 16.48 5.52
CA GLU A 45 16.04 16.61 4.08
C GLU A 45 14.72 16.28 3.39
N LEU A 46 14.38 17.06 2.36
CA LEU A 46 13.30 16.77 1.43
C LEU A 46 13.93 16.33 0.11
N ASP A 47 13.59 15.13 -0.38
CA ASP A 47 14.14 14.67 -1.64
C ASP A 47 13.37 15.23 -2.86
N ARG A 48 13.90 14.97 -4.06
CA ARG A 48 13.33 15.43 -5.33
C ARG A 48 11.94 14.87 -5.62
N ASN A 49 11.57 13.73 -4.99
CA ASN A 49 10.30 13.03 -5.16
C ASN A 49 9.27 13.42 -4.10
N GLY A 50 9.67 14.31 -3.17
CA GLY A 50 8.83 14.75 -2.07
C GLY A 50 8.80 13.82 -0.87
N ASN A 51 9.68 12.82 -0.78
CA ASN A 51 9.85 12.04 0.42
C ASN A 51 10.64 12.86 1.46
N GLN A 52 10.32 12.66 2.74
CA GLN A 52 10.98 13.35 3.84
C GLN A 52 11.96 12.40 4.53
N TRP A 53 13.16 12.90 4.81
CA TRP A 53 14.24 12.13 5.42
C TRP A 53 14.74 12.83 6.68
N ALA A 54 14.98 12.06 7.73
CA ALA A 54 15.56 12.52 8.99
C ALA A 54 16.83 11.71 9.30
N TRP A 55 17.99 12.33 9.13
CA TRP A 55 19.29 11.67 9.18
C TRP A 55 19.99 11.83 10.55
N LEU A 56 20.50 10.73 11.06
CA LEU A 56 21.48 10.67 12.14
C LEU A 56 22.83 10.21 11.53
N GLY A 57 23.88 11.02 11.71
CA GLY A 57 25.18 10.79 11.07
C GLY A 57 25.27 11.39 9.68
N ASP A 58 26.37 11.09 8.98
CA ASP A 58 26.65 11.61 7.64
C ASP A 58 25.98 10.73 6.57
N PRO A 59 24.98 11.23 5.83
CA PRO A 59 24.32 10.46 4.79
C PRO A 59 25.24 10.07 3.63
N THR A 60 26.41 10.72 3.50
CA THR A 60 27.38 10.44 2.43
C THR A 60 28.36 9.30 2.76
N ALA A 61 28.41 8.87 4.01
CA ALA A 61 29.31 7.79 4.45
C ALA A 61 28.98 6.42 3.82
N GLY A 62 27.77 6.27 3.27
CA GLY A 62 27.31 5.01 2.68
C GLY A 62 26.91 3.96 3.72
N GLY A 63 26.25 2.91 3.23
CA GLY A 63 25.83 1.79 4.08
C GLY A 63 24.79 2.13 5.15
N ALA A 64 24.03 3.21 4.98
CA ALA A 64 23.04 3.67 5.94
C ALA A 64 21.97 2.60 6.22
N VAL A 65 21.50 2.53 7.44
CA VAL A 65 20.28 1.80 7.81
C VAL A 65 19.13 2.77 7.77
N VAL A 66 18.07 2.42 7.03
CA VAL A 66 16.89 3.27 6.87
C VAL A 66 15.67 2.54 7.43
N THR A 67 14.83 3.27 8.15
CA THR A 67 13.52 2.81 8.59
C THR A 67 12.48 3.89 8.34
N GLY A 68 11.21 3.53 8.33
CA GLY A 68 10.11 4.47 8.10
C GLY A 68 8.94 3.78 7.43
N SER A 69 8.00 4.58 6.95
CA SER A 69 6.79 4.19 6.25
C SER A 69 6.16 5.43 5.62
N HIS A 70 4.84 5.58 5.67
CA HIS A 70 4.10 6.73 5.13
C HIS A 70 3.17 7.36 6.18
N LEU A 71 2.63 8.55 5.87
CA LEU A 71 1.67 9.27 6.72
C LEU A 71 0.36 9.59 5.98
N ASP A 72 0.30 9.36 4.68
CA ASP A 72 -0.94 9.47 3.90
C ASP A 72 -1.91 8.30 4.21
N SER A 73 -3.11 8.33 3.70
CA SER A 73 -4.14 7.32 3.97
C SER A 73 -5.08 7.11 2.79
N VAL A 74 -5.69 5.93 2.70
CA VAL A 74 -6.90 5.72 1.88
C VAL A 74 -8.07 6.60 2.38
N PRO A 75 -9.12 6.82 1.57
CA PRO A 75 -10.33 7.47 2.05
C PRO A 75 -10.95 6.75 3.25
N ASP A 76 -11.11 7.49 4.35
CA ASP A 76 -11.65 6.96 5.61
C ASP A 76 -10.86 5.77 6.19
N GLY A 77 -9.54 5.74 5.97
CA GLY A 77 -8.62 4.73 6.48
C GLY A 77 -8.48 4.72 8.00
N GLY A 78 -7.72 3.74 8.50
CA GLY A 78 -7.44 3.56 9.91
C GLY A 78 -6.36 4.52 10.45
N ALA A 79 -6.02 4.35 11.72
CA ALA A 79 -5.04 5.19 12.39
C ALA A 79 -3.62 4.63 12.32
N PHE A 80 -3.50 3.31 12.10
CA PHE A 80 -2.22 2.58 12.25
C PHE A 80 -1.49 2.39 10.92
N ASP A 81 -2.24 2.27 9.84
CA ASP A 81 -1.77 2.04 8.48
C ASP A 81 -0.84 3.17 8.02
N GLY A 82 0.47 2.88 7.98
CA GLY A 82 1.56 3.82 7.75
C GLY A 82 2.05 4.58 8.99
N PRO A 83 1.20 5.38 9.67
CA PRO A 83 1.64 6.17 10.83
C PRO A 83 2.29 5.37 11.95
N LEU A 84 1.87 4.10 12.15
CA LEU A 84 2.51 3.23 13.14
C LEU A 84 4.01 3.06 12.84
N GLY A 85 4.38 2.83 11.57
CA GLY A 85 5.77 2.67 11.16
C GLY A 85 6.61 3.91 11.39
N VAL A 86 6.09 5.09 11.00
CA VAL A 86 6.82 6.36 11.18
C VAL A 86 6.98 6.72 12.65
N VAL A 87 5.92 6.60 13.45
CA VAL A 87 5.97 6.88 14.91
C VAL A 87 6.90 5.90 15.61
N SER A 88 6.83 4.61 15.27
CA SER A 88 7.69 3.58 15.84
C SER A 88 9.16 3.79 15.48
N SER A 89 9.47 4.32 14.30
CA SER A 89 10.84 4.64 13.90
C SER A 89 11.47 5.71 14.78
N PHE A 90 10.74 6.79 15.07
CA PHE A 90 11.21 7.80 16.03
C PHE A 90 11.29 7.26 17.46
N ALA A 91 10.32 6.44 17.89
CA ALA A 91 10.32 5.84 19.21
C ALA A 91 11.47 4.84 19.41
N ALA A 92 11.78 4.03 18.38
CA ALA A 92 12.92 3.12 18.40
C ALA A 92 14.26 3.85 18.49
N LEU A 93 14.41 4.97 17.78
CA LEU A 93 15.59 5.84 17.93
C LEU A 93 15.72 6.40 19.37
N ASP A 94 14.62 6.86 19.96
CA ASP A 94 14.61 7.37 21.34
C ASP A 94 14.99 6.26 22.33
N GLU A 95 14.49 5.04 22.12
CA GLU A 95 14.84 3.85 22.91
C GLU A 95 16.33 3.51 22.79
N LEU A 96 16.89 3.47 21.57
CA LEU A 96 18.33 3.23 21.37
C LEU A 96 19.20 4.26 22.06
N ARG A 97 18.83 5.52 22.00
CA ARG A 97 19.54 6.59 22.73
C ARG A 97 19.47 6.40 24.24
N SER A 98 18.32 5.96 24.76
CA SER A 98 18.15 5.68 26.19
C SER A 98 19.00 4.50 26.67
N ARG A 99 19.23 3.52 25.79
CA ARG A 99 20.14 2.38 25.99
C ARG A 99 21.61 2.79 25.90
N GLY A 100 21.93 4.00 25.40
CA GLY A 100 23.30 4.45 25.16
C GLY A 100 23.96 3.78 23.96
N ALA A 101 23.16 3.36 22.99
CA ALA A 101 23.65 2.71 21.76
C ALA A 101 24.58 3.63 20.95
N GLU A 102 25.72 3.09 20.51
CA GLU A 102 26.70 3.81 19.69
C GLU A 102 26.52 3.43 18.21
N PHE A 103 26.11 4.42 17.40
CA PHE A 103 25.86 4.22 15.97
C PHE A 103 27.19 4.19 15.20
N THR A 104 27.45 3.11 14.51
CA THR A 104 28.62 2.92 13.64
C THR A 104 28.30 3.13 12.17
N ARG A 105 27.02 3.21 11.84
CA ARG A 105 26.50 3.50 10.50
C ARG A 105 25.50 4.64 10.57
N PRO A 106 25.35 5.44 9.49
CA PRO A 106 24.28 6.42 9.43
C PRO A 106 22.90 5.73 9.56
N LEU A 107 21.98 6.39 10.25
CA LEU A 107 20.59 5.99 10.36
C LEU A 107 19.70 7.04 9.71
N ALA A 108 18.68 6.64 8.97
CA ALA A 108 17.64 7.55 8.52
C ALA A 108 16.24 7.06 8.87
N ILE A 109 15.36 8.01 9.15
CA ILE A 109 13.92 7.76 9.19
C ILE A 109 13.31 8.43 7.97
N VAL A 110 12.44 7.71 7.23
CA VAL A 110 11.79 8.21 6.02
C VAL A 110 10.28 8.23 6.16
N ASN A 111 9.65 9.25 5.59
CA ASN A 111 8.22 9.30 5.29
C ASN A 111 8.06 9.40 3.78
N PHE A 112 7.58 8.33 3.15
CA PHE A 112 7.33 8.27 1.73
C PHE A 112 6.07 9.05 1.36
N GLY A 113 6.09 9.68 0.18
CA GLY A 113 4.95 10.45 -0.32
C GLY A 113 4.01 9.59 -1.16
N ASP A 114 2.70 9.66 -0.86
CA ASP A 114 1.62 9.00 -1.62
C ASP A 114 1.81 7.49 -1.75
N GLU A 115 1.96 6.80 -0.61
CA GLU A 115 2.05 5.34 -0.59
C GLU A 115 0.73 4.71 -1.01
N GLU A 116 -0.38 5.20 -0.48
CA GLU A 116 -1.72 4.66 -0.67
C GLU A 116 -2.29 4.90 -2.08
N GLY A 117 -1.75 5.91 -2.79
CA GLY A 117 -2.23 6.27 -4.13
C GLY A 117 -3.68 6.72 -4.17
N ALA A 118 -4.23 7.13 -3.04
CA ALA A 118 -5.64 7.46 -2.88
C ALA A 118 -6.09 8.62 -3.77
N ARG A 119 -5.17 9.55 -4.08
CA ARG A 119 -5.46 10.71 -4.90
C ARG A 119 -5.25 10.47 -6.39
N PHE A 120 -4.14 9.84 -6.78
CA PHE A 120 -3.73 9.72 -8.19
C PHE A 120 -3.89 8.29 -8.75
N GLY A 121 -4.37 7.35 -7.94
CA GLY A 121 -4.68 5.99 -8.39
C GLY A 121 -3.47 5.05 -8.57
N VAL A 122 -2.27 5.50 -8.21
CA VAL A 122 -1.03 4.71 -8.22
C VAL A 122 -0.45 4.71 -6.82
N ALA A 123 -0.30 3.53 -6.21
CA ALA A 123 0.29 3.36 -4.88
C ALA A 123 1.82 3.51 -4.92
N CYS A 124 2.42 3.88 -3.78
CA CYS A 124 3.86 3.97 -3.57
C CYS A 124 4.55 4.95 -4.54
N ILE A 125 3.94 6.11 -4.83
CA ILE A 125 4.49 7.06 -5.83
C ILE A 125 5.90 7.49 -5.44
N GLY A 126 6.13 7.87 -4.18
CA GLY A 126 7.42 8.36 -3.71
C GLY A 126 8.54 7.33 -3.83
N SER A 127 8.33 6.11 -3.34
CA SER A 127 9.32 5.03 -3.45
C SER A 127 9.49 4.54 -4.89
N ARG A 128 8.41 4.46 -5.69
CA ARG A 128 8.48 4.08 -7.12
C ARG A 128 9.29 5.07 -7.95
N LEU A 129 9.12 6.37 -7.73
CA LEU A 129 9.94 7.39 -8.36
C LEU A 129 11.39 7.23 -7.94
N THR A 130 11.66 7.10 -6.64
CA THR A 130 13.02 6.95 -6.09
C THR A 130 13.71 5.70 -6.65
N ALA A 131 13.02 4.58 -6.76
CA ALA A 131 13.54 3.33 -7.32
C ALA A 131 13.53 3.28 -8.87
N GLY A 132 13.04 4.32 -9.56
CA GLY A 132 12.93 4.34 -11.02
C GLY A 132 11.87 3.41 -11.61
N VAL A 133 10.99 2.85 -10.76
CA VAL A 133 9.87 1.97 -11.17
C VAL A 133 8.73 2.75 -11.82
N LEU A 134 8.57 4.02 -11.44
CA LEU A 134 7.66 4.98 -12.08
C LEU A 134 8.51 6.05 -12.78
N SER A 135 8.33 6.20 -14.08
CA SER A 135 9.07 7.24 -14.82
C SER A 135 8.46 8.63 -14.59
N PRO A 136 9.24 9.71 -14.74
CA PRO A 136 8.72 11.08 -14.67
C PRO A 136 7.57 11.31 -15.64
N GLU A 137 7.64 10.80 -16.87
CA GLU A 137 6.61 10.96 -17.91
C GLU A 137 5.29 10.31 -17.45
N GLN A 138 5.36 9.14 -16.86
CA GLN A 138 4.17 8.45 -16.30
C GLN A 138 3.59 9.27 -15.14
N ALA A 139 4.44 9.75 -14.22
CA ALA A 139 4.03 10.56 -13.09
C ALA A 139 3.36 11.87 -13.52
N TYR A 140 3.91 12.56 -14.53
CA TYR A 140 3.31 13.78 -15.10
C TYR A 140 1.93 13.54 -15.73
N GLY A 141 1.66 12.32 -16.17
CA GLY A 141 0.37 11.92 -16.73
C GLY A 141 -0.72 11.64 -15.69
N LEU A 142 -0.35 11.43 -14.41
CA LEU A 142 -1.31 11.10 -13.35
C LEU A 142 -2.23 12.29 -13.04
N ARG A 143 -3.51 11.98 -12.82
CA ARG A 143 -4.55 12.97 -12.49
C ARG A 143 -5.42 12.45 -11.38
N ASP A 144 -5.85 13.36 -10.51
CA ASP A 144 -6.87 13.08 -9.52
C ASP A 144 -8.30 13.11 -10.11
N ALA A 145 -9.30 12.87 -9.27
CA ALA A 145 -10.70 12.86 -9.67
C ALA A 145 -11.21 14.20 -10.21
N ASP A 146 -10.58 15.32 -9.82
CA ASP A 146 -10.89 16.67 -10.27
C ASP A 146 -10.09 17.07 -11.53
N GLY A 147 -9.25 16.16 -12.05
CA GLY A 147 -8.40 16.37 -13.22
C GLY A 147 -7.09 17.10 -12.93
N VAL A 148 -6.77 17.39 -11.67
CA VAL A 148 -5.50 18.03 -11.26
C VAL A 148 -4.36 17.03 -11.46
N ARG A 149 -3.31 17.47 -12.17
CA ARG A 149 -2.13 16.62 -12.39
C ARG A 149 -1.27 16.53 -11.13
N LEU A 150 -0.57 15.40 -10.96
CA LEU A 150 0.40 15.22 -9.87
C LEU A 150 1.41 16.40 -9.78
N PRO A 151 2.10 16.82 -10.87
CA PRO A 151 3.05 17.91 -10.78
C PRO A 151 2.40 19.24 -10.35
N ASP A 152 1.16 19.53 -10.80
CA ASP A 152 0.45 20.76 -10.41
C ASP A 152 0.09 20.74 -8.91
N ALA A 153 -0.23 19.55 -8.36
CA ALA A 153 -0.50 19.39 -6.94
C ALA A 153 0.78 19.54 -6.09
N MET A 154 1.91 18.99 -6.56
CA MET A 154 3.22 19.16 -5.94
C MET A 154 3.64 20.61 -5.91
N GLU A 155 3.59 21.31 -7.05
CA GLU A 155 3.94 22.74 -7.16
C GLU A 155 3.07 23.60 -6.23
N LYS A 156 1.76 23.36 -6.21
CA LYS A 156 0.83 24.05 -5.30
C LYS A 156 1.17 23.82 -3.83
N ALA A 157 1.70 22.67 -3.48
CA ALA A 157 2.16 22.33 -2.14
C ALA A 157 3.59 22.84 -1.82
N GLY A 158 4.23 23.54 -2.77
CA GLY A 158 5.55 24.15 -2.60
C GLY A 158 6.73 23.23 -2.95
N TYR A 159 6.49 22.16 -3.71
CA TYR A 159 7.51 21.22 -4.17
C TYR A 159 7.87 21.49 -5.64
N ASP A 160 9.12 21.24 -6.00
CA ASP A 160 9.58 21.33 -7.39
C ASP A 160 9.33 20.01 -8.12
N PRO A 161 8.33 19.92 -9.01
CA PRO A 161 8.05 18.68 -9.73
C PRO A 161 9.01 18.44 -10.90
N THR A 162 9.88 19.38 -11.25
CA THR A 162 10.74 19.25 -12.45
C THR A 162 11.89 18.28 -12.26
N ALA A 163 12.24 17.97 -11.01
CA ALA A 163 13.36 17.11 -10.64
C ALA A 163 12.96 15.68 -10.26
N ILE A 164 11.66 15.35 -10.30
CA ILE A 164 11.19 13.98 -9.89
C ILE A 164 11.79 12.90 -10.77
N GLY A 165 11.99 11.72 -10.20
CA GLY A 165 12.51 10.54 -10.89
C GLY A 165 13.50 9.74 -10.05
N ALA A 166 14.16 8.80 -10.70
CA ALA A 166 15.13 7.91 -10.05
C ALA A 166 16.20 8.65 -9.25
N ASP A 167 16.51 8.15 -8.06
CA ASP A 167 17.54 8.71 -7.17
C ASP A 167 18.57 7.63 -6.83
N GLU A 168 19.32 7.21 -7.86
CA GLU A 168 20.33 6.16 -7.75
C GLU A 168 21.42 6.52 -6.72
N ASP A 169 21.80 7.80 -6.64
CA ASP A 169 22.79 8.29 -5.66
C ASP A 169 22.31 8.09 -4.22
N ARG A 170 21.03 8.26 -3.97
CA ARG A 170 20.42 8.02 -2.66
C ARG A 170 20.37 6.53 -2.35
N LEU A 171 19.89 5.73 -3.28
CA LEU A 171 19.82 4.27 -3.12
C LEU A 171 21.20 3.65 -2.88
N ALA A 172 22.24 4.14 -3.56
CA ALA A 172 23.62 3.67 -3.36
C ALA A 172 24.19 3.94 -1.95
N ARG A 173 23.61 4.88 -1.21
CA ARG A 173 24.00 5.18 0.19
C ARG A 173 23.33 4.27 1.21
N ILE A 174 22.26 3.56 0.83
CA ILE A 174 21.45 2.74 1.72
C ILE A 174 21.99 1.32 1.72
N GLY A 175 22.33 0.82 2.90
CA GLY A 175 22.79 -0.55 3.09
C GLY A 175 21.67 -1.53 3.43
N ALA A 176 20.60 -1.04 4.08
CA ALA A 176 19.38 -1.80 4.36
C ALA A 176 18.20 -0.85 4.64
N PHE A 177 17.00 -1.29 4.24
CA PHE A 177 15.74 -0.65 4.63
C PHE A 177 14.89 -1.63 5.43
N VAL A 178 14.32 -1.16 6.55
CA VAL A 178 13.41 -1.95 7.38
C VAL A 178 12.16 -1.15 7.65
N GLU A 179 11.03 -1.59 7.14
CA GLU A 179 9.72 -0.99 7.40
C GLU A 179 9.01 -1.74 8.53
N LEU A 180 8.48 -1.02 9.53
CA LEU A 180 7.53 -1.58 10.48
C LEU A 180 6.13 -1.12 10.09
N HIS A 181 5.19 -2.05 10.05
CA HIS A 181 3.82 -1.78 9.65
C HIS A 181 2.80 -2.55 10.49
N VAL A 182 1.56 -2.09 10.58
CA VAL A 182 0.48 -2.91 11.13
C VAL A 182 0.21 -4.10 10.19
N GLU A 183 -0.03 -5.28 10.73
CA GLU A 183 -0.51 -6.39 9.91
C GLU A 183 -1.91 -6.06 9.38
N GLN A 184 -2.06 -6.02 8.07
CA GLN A 184 -3.34 -5.77 7.40
C GLN A 184 -4.16 -7.06 7.23
N GLY A 185 -3.76 -8.13 7.92
CA GLY A 185 -4.37 -9.45 7.96
C GLY A 185 -4.50 -9.97 9.39
N ARG A 186 -4.57 -11.30 9.54
CA ARG A 186 -4.69 -12.02 10.83
C ARG A 186 -3.81 -13.27 10.84
N CYS A 187 -2.56 -13.16 10.44
CA CYS A 187 -1.62 -14.28 10.47
C CYS A 187 -0.94 -14.39 11.82
N LEU A 188 -0.73 -13.26 12.52
CA LEU A 188 -0.17 -13.25 13.88
C LEU A 188 -1.23 -13.70 14.89
N ALA A 189 -0.91 -14.78 15.62
CA ALA A 189 -1.77 -15.31 16.66
C ALA A 189 -1.69 -14.48 17.96
N GLU A 190 -2.61 -14.74 18.88
CA GLU A 190 -2.52 -14.20 20.23
C GLU A 190 -1.20 -14.63 20.88
N GLY A 191 -0.50 -13.68 21.51
CA GLY A 191 0.83 -13.89 22.07
C GLY A 191 2.00 -13.78 21.08
N GLN A 192 1.72 -13.50 19.80
CA GLN A 192 2.71 -13.18 18.78
C GLN A 192 2.57 -11.71 18.36
N PRO A 193 3.16 -10.76 19.07
CA PRO A 193 2.95 -9.33 18.82
C PRO A 193 3.61 -8.84 17.53
N VAL A 194 4.68 -9.52 17.07
CA VAL A 194 5.50 -9.11 15.93
C VAL A 194 5.76 -10.29 15.01
N GLY A 195 5.84 -10.04 13.70
CA GLY A 195 6.27 -10.98 12.68
C GLY A 195 7.21 -10.32 11.68
N VAL A 196 7.89 -11.13 10.86
CA VAL A 196 8.77 -10.68 9.78
C VAL A 196 8.13 -11.01 8.44
N ALA A 197 8.13 -10.08 7.50
CA ALA A 197 7.60 -10.34 6.16
C ALA A 197 8.52 -11.26 5.36
N GLY A 198 7.94 -12.29 4.76
CA GLY A 198 8.63 -13.19 3.83
C GLY A 198 8.52 -12.73 2.40
N THR A 199 7.29 -12.48 1.97
CA THR A 199 6.96 -12.12 0.59
C THR A 199 5.75 -11.21 0.53
N ILE A 200 5.65 -10.39 -0.53
CA ILE A 200 4.38 -9.78 -0.94
C ILE A 200 3.79 -10.62 -2.07
N TRP A 201 2.55 -11.00 -1.92
CA TRP A 201 1.85 -11.81 -2.91
C TRP A 201 1.77 -11.10 -4.26
N PRO A 202 1.91 -11.82 -5.39
CA PRO A 202 1.60 -11.30 -6.70
C PRO A 202 0.14 -10.88 -6.76
N HIS A 203 -0.11 -9.75 -7.39
CA HIS A 203 -1.43 -9.16 -7.47
C HIS A 203 -1.62 -8.38 -8.77
N GLY A 204 -2.87 -8.15 -9.13
CA GLY A 204 -3.18 -7.35 -10.31
C GLY A 204 -4.61 -6.85 -10.31
N ARG A 205 -4.87 -5.98 -11.27
CA ARG A 205 -6.19 -5.41 -11.53
C ARG A 205 -6.60 -5.69 -12.95
N TRP A 206 -7.82 -6.14 -13.11
CA TRP A 206 -8.42 -6.47 -14.40
C TRP A 206 -9.78 -5.80 -14.51
N ARG A 207 -10.07 -5.24 -15.70
CA ARG A 207 -11.38 -4.72 -16.02
C ARG A 207 -12.12 -5.71 -16.91
N PHE A 208 -13.33 -6.05 -16.50
CA PHE A 208 -14.29 -6.82 -17.27
C PHE A 208 -15.34 -5.88 -17.88
N ASP A 209 -15.48 -5.87 -19.19
CA ASP A 209 -16.52 -5.15 -19.91
C ASP A 209 -17.57 -6.15 -20.40
N PHE A 210 -18.81 -6.04 -19.88
CA PHE A 210 -19.94 -6.89 -20.21
C PHE A 210 -20.87 -6.10 -21.13
N HIS A 211 -20.89 -6.42 -22.44
CA HIS A 211 -21.67 -5.73 -23.46
C HIS A 211 -22.97 -6.48 -23.72
N GLY A 212 -24.08 -5.88 -23.34
CA GLY A 212 -25.43 -6.37 -23.57
C GLY A 212 -26.24 -5.43 -24.46
N GLU A 213 -27.55 -5.41 -24.26
CA GLU A 213 -28.49 -4.59 -25.04
C GLU A 213 -29.41 -3.81 -24.11
N ALA A 214 -29.37 -2.47 -24.22
CA ALA A 214 -30.29 -1.60 -23.48
C ALA A 214 -31.71 -1.78 -23.93
N ASN A 215 -32.63 -1.91 -22.98
CA ASN A 215 -34.04 -2.04 -23.30
C ASN A 215 -34.92 -1.63 -22.12
N HIS A 216 -36.23 -1.56 -22.30
CA HIS A 216 -37.17 -1.16 -21.25
C HIS A 216 -37.37 -2.29 -20.23
N ALA A 217 -37.13 -2.02 -18.94
CA ALA A 217 -37.18 -3.04 -17.90
C ALA A 217 -38.59 -3.67 -17.71
N GLY A 218 -39.65 -2.92 -17.94
CA GLY A 218 -41.03 -3.39 -17.73
C GLY A 218 -41.71 -4.05 -18.93
N THR A 219 -41.23 -3.78 -20.15
CA THR A 219 -41.89 -4.29 -21.38
C THR A 219 -41.09 -5.37 -22.11
N THR A 220 -39.80 -5.47 -21.87
CA THR A 220 -38.98 -6.49 -22.50
C THR A 220 -39.15 -7.82 -21.79
N ARG A 221 -39.60 -8.85 -22.50
CA ARG A 221 -39.75 -10.20 -21.95
C ARG A 221 -38.40 -10.75 -21.49
N ILE A 222 -38.41 -11.67 -20.54
CA ILE A 222 -37.15 -12.23 -19.96
C ILE A 222 -36.33 -12.93 -21.04
N GLU A 223 -36.95 -13.69 -21.91
CA GLU A 223 -36.29 -14.45 -22.97
C GLU A 223 -35.67 -13.57 -24.08
N ASP A 224 -36.09 -12.32 -24.21
CA ASP A 224 -35.60 -11.38 -25.20
C ASP A 224 -34.45 -10.49 -24.66
N ARG A 225 -34.08 -10.66 -23.37
CA ARG A 225 -33.08 -9.80 -22.71
C ARG A 225 -31.66 -10.28 -22.98
N ARG A 226 -30.77 -9.30 -23.17
CA ARG A 226 -29.31 -9.46 -23.14
C ARG A 226 -28.78 -8.56 -22.05
N ASP A 227 -29.04 -8.97 -20.79
CA ASP A 227 -28.81 -8.16 -19.61
C ASP A 227 -27.39 -8.41 -19.04
N PRO A 228 -26.43 -7.48 -19.23
CA PRO A 228 -25.05 -7.64 -18.77
C PRO A 228 -24.93 -7.61 -17.25
N MET A 229 -25.93 -7.07 -16.52
CA MET A 229 -25.94 -7.07 -15.08
C MET A 229 -26.03 -8.49 -14.50
N LEU A 230 -26.80 -9.39 -15.15
CA LEU A 230 -26.89 -10.78 -14.70
C LEU A 230 -25.60 -11.55 -14.94
N THR A 231 -24.95 -11.30 -16.08
CA THR A 231 -23.64 -11.90 -16.39
C THR A 231 -22.58 -11.41 -15.40
N TYR A 232 -22.52 -10.11 -15.11
CA TYR A 232 -21.65 -9.52 -14.10
C TYR A 232 -21.88 -10.12 -12.70
N ALA A 233 -23.14 -10.15 -12.23
CA ALA A 233 -23.47 -10.70 -10.92
C ALA A 233 -23.01 -12.15 -10.75
N ASN A 234 -23.23 -13.00 -11.78
CA ASN A 234 -22.74 -14.37 -11.79
C ASN A 234 -21.20 -14.44 -11.76
N THR A 235 -20.53 -13.56 -12.50
CA THR A 235 -19.05 -13.49 -12.51
C THR A 235 -18.50 -13.14 -11.14
N VAL A 236 -19.11 -12.19 -10.42
CA VAL A 236 -18.73 -11.83 -9.03
C VAL A 236 -18.84 -13.05 -8.10
N LEU A 237 -19.95 -13.79 -8.18
CA LEU A 237 -20.15 -15.00 -7.37
C LEU A 237 -19.17 -16.11 -7.74
N ALA A 238 -18.90 -16.29 -9.04
CA ALA A 238 -17.90 -17.25 -9.52
C ALA A 238 -16.49 -16.89 -9.06
N ALA A 239 -16.11 -15.62 -9.12
CA ALA A 239 -14.81 -15.12 -8.66
C ALA A 239 -14.60 -15.44 -7.18
N ARG A 240 -15.57 -15.13 -6.32
CA ARG A 240 -15.51 -15.46 -4.89
C ARG A 240 -15.32 -16.98 -4.66
N LYS A 241 -16.10 -17.80 -5.37
CA LYS A 241 -16.04 -19.26 -5.22
C LYS A 241 -14.66 -19.80 -5.63
N LYS A 242 -14.16 -19.37 -6.79
CA LYS A 242 -12.87 -19.81 -7.35
C LYS A 242 -11.70 -19.34 -6.46
N ALA A 243 -11.72 -18.09 -6.00
CA ALA A 243 -10.72 -17.57 -5.07
C ALA A 243 -10.66 -18.38 -3.76
N LYS A 244 -11.84 -18.70 -3.18
CA LYS A 244 -11.90 -19.58 -1.99
C LYS A 244 -11.28 -20.94 -2.25
N GLN A 245 -11.54 -21.56 -3.41
CA GLN A 245 -11.00 -22.87 -3.79
C GLN A 245 -9.48 -22.85 -3.99
N ALA A 246 -8.95 -21.73 -4.51
CA ALA A 246 -7.52 -21.52 -4.75
C ALA A 246 -6.75 -21.01 -3.51
N GLY A 247 -7.42 -20.75 -2.38
CA GLY A 247 -6.79 -20.09 -1.22
C GLY A 247 -6.34 -18.63 -1.49
N ALA A 248 -6.91 -18.03 -2.53
CA ALA A 248 -6.55 -16.71 -3.04
C ALA A 248 -7.60 -15.64 -2.69
N ARG A 249 -7.43 -14.43 -3.22
CA ARG A 249 -8.35 -13.29 -3.05
C ARG A 249 -8.82 -12.81 -4.42
N ALA A 250 -10.11 -12.49 -4.55
CA ALA A 250 -10.69 -11.87 -5.74
C ALA A 250 -11.86 -10.98 -5.33
N THR A 251 -11.76 -9.70 -5.64
CA THR A 251 -12.74 -8.70 -5.22
C THR A 251 -13.10 -7.79 -6.39
N PHE A 252 -14.38 -7.70 -6.72
CA PHE A 252 -14.90 -6.64 -7.60
C PHE A 252 -15.26 -5.44 -6.73
N GLY A 253 -14.31 -4.52 -6.56
CA GLY A 253 -14.46 -3.35 -5.67
C GLY A 253 -15.08 -2.12 -6.33
N LYS A 254 -15.12 -2.08 -7.68
CA LYS A 254 -15.69 -0.98 -8.45
C LYS A 254 -16.55 -1.51 -9.57
N VAL A 255 -17.69 -0.84 -9.82
CA VAL A 255 -18.60 -1.14 -10.94
C VAL A 255 -19.11 0.15 -11.56
N ALA A 256 -19.27 0.15 -12.88
CA ALA A 256 -19.94 1.21 -13.63
C ALA A 256 -21.00 0.58 -14.53
N VAL A 257 -22.14 1.25 -14.69
CA VAL A 257 -23.31 0.76 -15.43
C VAL A 257 -23.80 1.85 -16.39
N GLU A 258 -24.07 1.50 -17.61
CA GLU A 258 -24.62 2.41 -18.63
C GLU A 258 -25.89 1.81 -19.23
N PRO A 259 -27.01 2.56 -19.30
CA PRO A 259 -27.24 3.94 -18.86
C PRO A 259 -27.56 4.13 -17.37
N ASN A 260 -27.44 3.13 -16.50
CA ASN A 260 -27.65 3.20 -15.05
C ASN A 260 -29.02 3.79 -14.65
N GLY A 261 -30.06 3.37 -15.33
CA GLY A 261 -31.44 3.80 -15.09
C GLY A 261 -32.26 2.71 -14.39
N THR A 262 -33.07 3.08 -13.39
CA THR A 262 -33.89 2.13 -12.60
C THR A 262 -34.86 1.32 -13.46
N ASN A 263 -35.33 1.88 -14.56
CA ASN A 263 -36.32 1.28 -15.46
C ASN A 263 -35.72 0.83 -16.82
N ALA A 264 -34.40 0.73 -16.91
CA ALA A 264 -33.67 0.34 -18.11
C ALA A 264 -32.81 -0.90 -17.84
N ILE A 265 -32.79 -1.82 -18.81
CA ILE A 265 -31.77 -2.87 -18.92
C ILE A 265 -30.48 -2.18 -19.37
N ALA A 266 -29.35 -2.49 -18.77
CA ALA A 266 -28.07 -1.90 -19.13
C ALA A 266 -27.61 -2.35 -20.54
N SER A 267 -26.86 -1.49 -21.25
CA SER A 267 -26.11 -1.87 -22.45
C SER A 267 -24.68 -2.30 -22.12
N LEU A 268 -24.14 -1.79 -21.02
CA LEU A 268 -22.77 -2.05 -20.60
C LEU A 268 -22.67 -2.05 -19.07
N VAL A 269 -21.99 -3.08 -18.56
CA VAL A 269 -21.51 -3.12 -17.18
C VAL A 269 -20.00 -3.29 -17.21
N ARG A 270 -19.27 -2.43 -16.47
CA ARG A 270 -17.83 -2.57 -16.25
C ARG A 270 -17.58 -2.92 -14.80
N GLY A 271 -16.84 -3.99 -14.57
CA GLY A 271 -16.42 -4.40 -13.24
C GLY A 271 -14.90 -4.45 -13.13
N TRP A 272 -14.33 -3.93 -12.02
CA TRP A 272 -12.89 -3.98 -11.76
C TRP A 272 -12.60 -5.03 -10.69
N LEU A 273 -11.84 -6.04 -11.10
CA LEU A 273 -11.36 -7.13 -10.27
C LEU A 273 -9.95 -6.78 -9.73
N ASP A 274 -9.77 -6.75 -8.40
CA ASP A 274 -8.49 -6.91 -7.72
C ASP A 274 -8.34 -8.39 -7.34
N SER A 275 -7.22 -9.01 -7.72
CA SER A 275 -6.96 -10.41 -7.39
C SER A 275 -5.52 -10.61 -6.90
N ARG A 276 -5.36 -11.47 -5.89
CA ARG A 276 -4.10 -11.77 -5.22
C ARG A 276 -4.02 -13.25 -4.85
N ALA A 277 -2.83 -13.84 -4.97
CA ALA A 277 -2.60 -15.24 -4.60
C ALA A 277 -1.20 -15.43 -4.03
N ALA A 278 -0.93 -16.59 -3.42
CA ALA A 278 0.36 -16.89 -2.81
C ALA A 278 1.52 -16.99 -3.84
N ASP A 279 1.20 -17.30 -5.09
CA ASP A 279 2.15 -17.42 -6.20
C ASP A 279 1.53 -17.00 -7.53
N GLU A 280 2.38 -16.71 -8.52
CA GLU A 280 1.98 -16.18 -9.82
C GLU A 280 1.14 -17.18 -10.64
N ARG A 281 1.45 -18.47 -10.52
CA ARG A 281 0.71 -19.53 -11.22
C ARG A 281 -0.72 -19.58 -10.69
N THR A 282 -0.90 -19.62 -9.38
CA THR A 282 -2.22 -19.61 -8.75
C THR A 282 -3.02 -18.36 -9.12
N LEU A 283 -2.37 -17.19 -9.16
CA LEU A 283 -3.02 -15.94 -9.58
C LEU A 283 -3.49 -16.01 -11.03
N THR A 284 -2.61 -16.46 -11.94
CA THR A 284 -2.92 -16.59 -13.36
C THR A 284 -4.07 -17.57 -13.59
N GLU A 285 -3.98 -18.78 -13.03
CA GLU A 285 -5.01 -19.82 -13.13
C GLU A 285 -6.37 -19.34 -12.58
N LEU A 286 -6.35 -18.56 -11.48
CA LEU A 286 -7.55 -17.98 -10.89
C LEU A 286 -8.23 -16.99 -11.86
N VAL A 287 -7.46 -16.03 -12.38
CA VAL A 287 -8.01 -14.99 -13.28
C VAL A 287 -8.55 -15.63 -14.57
N GLU A 288 -7.82 -16.54 -15.18
CA GLU A 288 -8.29 -17.31 -16.34
C GLU A 288 -9.57 -18.11 -16.05
N ALA A 289 -9.66 -18.71 -14.85
CA ALA A 289 -10.86 -19.44 -14.46
C ALA A 289 -12.06 -18.50 -14.26
N ILE A 290 -11.83 -17.27 -13.76
CA ILE A 290 -12.89 -16.25 -13.66
C ILE A 290 -13.32 -15.80 -15.06
N GLU A 291 -12.37 -15.53 -15.96
CA GLU A 291 -12.62 -15.15 -17.35
C GLU A 291 -13.45 -16.19 -18.09
N ARG A 292 -13.04 -17.47 -18.01
CA ARG A 292 -13.82 -18.58 -18.59
C ARG A 292 -15.26 -18.64 -18.08
N ALA A 293 -15.44 -18.47 -16.76
CA ALA A 293 -16.79 -18.47 -16.18
C ALA A 293 -17.64 -17.27 -16.63
N ALA A 294 -17.01 -16.11 -16.82
CA ALA A 294 -17.66 -14.91 -17.35
C ALA A 294 -18.08 -15.11 -18.82
N ALA A 295 -17.18 -15.65 -19.64
CA ALA A 295 -17.44 -15.94 -21.05
C ALA A 295 -18.56 -16.99 -21.23
N GLU A 296 -18.49 -18.13 -20.52
CA GLU A 296 -19.55 -19.17 -20.55
C GLU A 296 -20.92 -18.62 -20.12
N ARG A 297 -20.94 -17.72 -19.15
CA ARG A 297 -22.17 -17.07 -18.73
C ARG A 297 -22.64 -16.07 -19.77
N GLY A 298 -21.74 -15.28 -20.36
CA GLY A 298 -22.00 -14.35 -21.43
C GLY A 298 -22.66 -15.00 -22.65
N GLU A 299 -22.14 -16.17 -23.06
CA GLU A 299 -22.75 -16.95 -24.17
C GLU A 299 -24.21 -17.32 -23.90
N ARG A 300 -24.53 -17.74 -22.67
CA ARG A 300 -25.91 -18.09 -22.27
C ARG A 300 -26.84 -16.87 -22.23
N ASP A 301 -26.31 -15.72 -21.82
CA ASP A 301 -27.09 -14.49 -21.65
C ASP A 301 -27.11 -13.63 -22.94
N GLY A 302 -26.39 -14.04 -24.00
CA GLY A 302 -26.20 -13.24 -25.22
C GLY A 302 -25.41 -11.96 -24.98
N VAL A 303 -24.46 -11.97 -24.02
CA VAL A 303 -23.63 -10.85 -23.57
C VAL A 303 -22.18 -11.12 -23.98
N ARG A 304 -21.54 -10.17 -24.65
CA ARG A 304 -20.12 -10.25 -25.00
C ARG A 304 -19.28 -9.77 -23.80
N VAL A 305 -18.26 -10.56 -23.43
CA VAL A 305 -17.37 -10.27 -22.31
C VAL A 305 -15.98 -9.98 -22.85
N GLU A 306 -15.37 -8.88 -22.38
CA GLU A 306 -14.00 -8.51 -22.70
C GLU A 306 -13.21 -8.34 -21.39
N LEU A 307 -11.96 -8.84 -21.35
CA LEU A 307 -11.04 -8.72 -20.24
C LEU A 307 -9.85 -7.85 -20.63
N THR A 308 -9.55 -6.84 -19.82
CA THR A 308 -8.36 -5.99 -19.95
C THR A 308 -7.55 -6.04 -18.65
N ARG A 309 -6.27 -6.41 -18.73
CA ARG A 309 -5.35 -6.30 -17.59
C ARG A 309 -4.88 -4.85 -17.49
N GLU A 310 -5.20 -4.18 -16.38
CA GLU A 310 -4.80 -2.79 -16.12
C GLU A 310 -3.48 -2.68 -15.36
N SER A 311 -3.21 -3.62 -14.42
CA SER A 311 -1.94 -3.69 -13.70
C SER A 311 -1.60 -5.12 -13.31
N TYR A 312 -0.31 -5.37 -13.08
CA TYR A 312 0.21 -6.62 -12.55
C TYR A 312 1.52 -6.34 -11.80
N THR A 313 1.62 -6.86 -10.60
CA THR A 313 2.85 -6.85 -9.80
C THR A 313 3.21 -8.31 -9.53
N PRO A 314 4.43 -8.76 -9.89
CA PRO A 314 4.89 -10.10 -9.58
C PRO A 314 5.07 -10.29 -8.07
N VAL A 315 5.39 -11.51 -7.65
CA VAL A 315 5.79 -11.76 -6.27
C VAL A 315 7.02 -10.91 -5.93
N VAL A 316 7.03 -10.33 -4.73
CA VAL A 316 8.21 -9.64 -4.19
C VAL A 316 8.73 -10.50 -3.04
N ASP A 317 9.94 -11.03 -3.19
CA ASP A 317 10.67 -11.68 -2.12
C ASP A 317 11.54 -10.64 -1.41
N PHE A 318 11.41 -10.54 -0.09
CA PHE A 318 12.32 -9.74 0.71
C PHE A 318 13.70 -10.39 0.77
N ASP A 319 14.74 -9.58 1.05
CA ASP A 319 16.13 -10.07 1.14
C ASP A 319 16.23 -11.24 2.12
N GLY A 320 16.52 -12.43 1.61
CA GLY A 320 16.50 -13.67 2.38
C GLY A 320 17.43 -13.65 3.59
N PRO A 321 18.72 -13.32 3.41
CA PRO A 321 19.69 -13.20 4.51
C PRO A 321 19.24 -12.20 5.58
N LEU A 322 18.76 -11.02 5.20
CA LEU A 322 18.27 -10.01 6.14
C LEU A 322 17.01 -10.50 6.86
N ARG A 323 16.01 -10.97 6.13
CA ARG A 323 14.77 -11.54 6.69
C ARG A 323 15.06 -12.63 7.72
N ASP A 324 15.91 -13.60 7.38
CA ASP A 324 16.21 -14.74 8.25
C ASP A 324 16.99 -14.32 9.51
N ARG A 325 17.89 -13.34 9.36
CA ARG A 325 18.60 -12.69 10.47
C ARG A 325 17.61 -12.05 11.45
N LEU A 326 16.66 -11.25 10.94
CA LEU A 326 15.68 -10.54 11.77
C LEU A 326 14.69 -11.51 12.42
N ALA A 327 14.22 -12.52 11.71
CA ALA A 327 13.33 -13.54 12.25
C ALA A 327 13.99 -14.30 13.43
N LYS A 328 15.29 -14.62 13.29
CA LYS A 328 16.07 -15.25 14.36
C LYS A 328 16.31 -14.29 15.54
N LEU A 329 16.66 -13.03 15.26
CA LEU A 329 16.91 -12.02 16.30
C LEU A 329 15.69 -11.82 17.20
N LEU A 330 14.51 -11.74 16.58
CA LEU A 330 13.24 -11.43 17.25
C LEU A 330 12.47 -12.68 17.72
N ASP A 331 12.96 -13.88 17.44
CA ASP A 331 12.20 -15.14 17.61
C ASP A 331 10.78 -15.03 17.05
N ALA A 332 10.66 -14.41 15.87
CA ALA A 332 9.39 -14.04 15.25
C ALA A 332 9.08 -14.90 14.01
N PRO A 333 7.79 -15.22 13.73
CA PRO A 333 7.40 -15.97 12.56
C PRO A 333 7.61 -15.17 11.28
N VAL A 334 7.96 -15.88 10.20
CA VAL A 334 8.00 -15.30 8.84
C VAL A 334 6.63 -15.48 8.18
N LEU A 335 6.05 -14.39 7.70
CA LEU A 335 4.69 -14.33 7.19
C LEU A 335 4.63 -13.69 5.80
N PRO A 336 3.77 -14.16 4.89
CA PRO A 336 3.49 -13.44 3.67
C PRO A 336 2.51 -12.30 3.92
N THR A 337 2.52 -11.29 3.04
CA THR A 337 1.47 -10.27 2.99
C THR A 337 0.79 -10.23 1.63
N GLY A 338 -0.49 -9.89 1.63
CA GLY A 338 -1.24 -9.57 0.42
C GLY A 338 -1.25 -8.07 0.08
N ALA A 339 -0.73 -7.21 0.97
CA ALA A 339 -0.69 -5.77 0.77
C ALA A 339 0.62 -5.33 0.10
N GLY A 340 0.54 -4.28 -0.74
CA GLY A 340 1.73 -3.61 -1.27
C GLY A 340 2.26 -2.62 -0.24
N HIS A 341 3.57 -2.34 -0.27
CA HIS A 341 4.24 -1.41 0.65
C HIS A 341 5.44 -0.76 -0.05
N ASP A 342 5.91 0.37 0.48
CA ASP A 342 7.15 1.00 0.02
C ASP A 342 8.35 0.04 0.11
N ALA A 343 8.40 -0.80 1.15
CA ALA A 343 9.39 -1.87 1.28
C ALA A 343 9.40 -2.82 0.07
N GLY A 344 8.22 -3.14 -0.47
CA GLY A 344 8.11 -3.98 -1.65
C GLY A 344 8.67 -3.34 -2.92
N ILE A 345 8.59 -2.03 -3.03
CA ILE A 345 9.19 -1.29 -4.15
C ILE A 345 10.71 -1.24 -4.00
N LEU A 346 11.20 -0.91 -2.80
CA LEU A 346 12.63 -0.78 -2.52
C LEU A 346 13.37 -2.11 -2.56
N ALA A 347 12.70 -3.23 -2.29
CA ALA A 347 13.28 -4.58 -2.37
C ALA A 347 13.86 -4.91 -3.76
N SER A 348 13.43 -4.20 -4.81
CA SER A 348 14.00 -4.34 -6.15
C SER A 348 15.37 -3.67 -6.32
N ALA A 349 15.78 -2.79 -5.40
CA ALA A 349 16.95 -1.95 -5.54
C ALA A 349 17.96 -2.09 -4.39
N ILE A 350 17.50 -2.39 -3.17
CA ILE A 350 18.33 -2.45 -1.96
C ILE A 350 17.89 -3.61 -1.05
N PRO A 351 18.77 -4.13 -0.17
CA PRO A 351 18.38 -5.10 0.85
C PRO A 351 17.26 -4.54 1.72
N THR A 352 16.13 -5.23 1.73
CA THR A 352 14.90 -4.74 2.37
C THR A 352 14.25 -5.84 3.18
N ALA A 353 13.75 -5.48 4.37
CA ALA A 353 12.91 -6.32 5.22
C ALA A 353 11.72 -5.53 5.75
N MET A 354 10.76 -6.23 6.33
CA MET A 354 9.58 -5.62 6.89
C MET A 354 9.15 -6.36 8.16
N LEU A 355 8.70 -5.60 9.16
CA LEU A 355 8.16 -6.10 10.42
C LEU A 355 6.67 -5.82 10.49
N PHE A 356 5.89 -6.78 11.00
CA PHE A 356 4.46 -6.59 11.24
C PHE A 356 4.17 -6.52 12.74
N VAL A 357 3.28 -5.60 13.10
CA VAL A 357 2.63 -5.54 14.42
C VAL A 357 1.24 -6.17 14.30
N ARG A 358 0.90 -7.04 15.23
CA ARG A 358 -0.36 -7.79 15.22
C ARG A 358 -1.58 -6.87 15.16
N ASN A 359 -2.48 -7.21 14.24
CA ASN A 359 -3.85 -6.68 14.15
C ASN A 359 -4.85 -7.77 14.58
N PRO A 360 -5.44 -7.70 15.77
CA PRO A 360 -6.29 -8.77 16.28
C PRO A 360 -7.61 -8.89 15.50
N THR A 361 -8.01 -7.84 14.78
CA THR A 361 -9.28 -7.80 14.04
C THR A 361 -9.11 -8.23 12.58
N GLY A 362 -7.93 -7.99 11.99
CA GLY A 362 -7.67 -8.12 10.56
C GLY A 362 -8.40 -7.09 9.71
N VAL A 363 -8.96 -6.05 10.35
CA VAL A 363 -9.57 -4.91 9.65
C VAL A 363 -8.49 -3.92 9.28
N SER A 364 -8.42 -3.54 8.02
CA SER A 364 -7.57 -2.48 7.48
C SER A 364 -8.36 -1.63 6.48
N HIS A 365 -7.82 -0.46 6.10
CA HIS A 365 -8.48 0.51 5.23
C HIS A 365 -9.87 0.92 5.73
N SER A 366 -10.02 1.05 7.04
CA SER A 366 -11.29 1.32 7.71
C SER A 366 -11.04 2.05 9.04
N PRO A 367 -11.98 2.90 9.49
CA PRO A 367 -11.91 3.52 10.82
C PRO A 367 -11.89 2.51 11.98
N ALA A 368 -12.28 1.26 11.71
CA ALA A 368 -12.31 0.17 12.69
C ALA A 368 -10.98 -0.61 12.77
N GLU A 369 -9.95 -0.18 12.04
CA GLU A 369 -8.60 -0.74 12.14
C GLU A 369 -8.07 -0.60 13.57
N HIS A 370 -7.44 -1.67 14.07
CA HIS A 370 -6.99 -1.70 15.45
C HIS A 370 -5.70 -2.51 15.63
N ALA A 371 -4.81 -1.98 16.46
CA ALA A 371 -3.70 -2.71 17.04
C ALA A 371 -3.68 -2.45 18.55
N GLU A 372 -3.37 -3.47 19.34
CA GLU A 372 -3.26 -3.34 20.79
C GLU A 372 -2.02 -2.51 21.15
N GLN A 373 -2.14 -1.64 22.15
CA GLN A 373 -1.01 -0.80 22.59
C GLN A 373 0.21 -1.65 22.99
N ALA A 374 -0.03 -2.78 23.64
CA ALA A 374 1.05 -3.69 24.04
C ALA A 374 1.79 -4.25 22.82
N ASP A 375 1.06 -4.61 21.74
CA ASP A 375 1.67 -5.10 20.50
C ASP A 375 2.42 -3.99 19.75
N CYS A 376 1.89 -2.75 19.77
CA CYS A 376 2.59 -1.59 19.21
C CYS A 376 3.92 -1.32 19.94
N LEU A 377 3.92 -1.38 21.28
CA LEU A 377 5.14 -1.21 22.08
C LEU A 377 6.14 -2.35 21.86
N ALA A 378 5.66 -3.58 21.70
CA ALA A 378 6.52 -4.70 21.30
C ALA A 378 7.12 -4.48 19.89
N GLY A 379 6.36 -3.90 18.96
CA GLY A 379 6.85 -3.49 17.66
C GLY A 379 7.96 -2.45 17.73
N VAL A 380 7.81 -1.43 18.59
CA VAL A 380 8.85 -0.42 18.82
C VAL A 380 10.14 -1.07 19.38
N ALA A 381 10.01 -1.96 20.39
CA ALA A 381 11.14 -2.68 20.96
C ALA A 381 11.85 -3.55 19.92
N ALA A 382 11.06 -4.32 19.12
CA ALA A 382 11.59 -5.15 18.05
C ALA A 382 12.31 -4.32 16.98
N LEU A 383 11.76 -3.17 16.60
CA LEU A 383 12.42 -2.28 15.63
C LEU A 383 13.71 -1.70 16.23
N ALA A 384 13.73 -1.33 17.53
CA ALA A 384 14.94 -0.87 18.19
C ALA A 384 16.03 -1.95 18.18
N ASP A 385 15.69 -3.20 18.53
CA ASP A 385 16.64 -4.32 18.51
C ASP A 385 17.20 -4.57 17.11
N VAL A 386 16.36 -4.46 16.07
CA VAL A 386 16.78 -4.58 14.66
C VAL A 386 17.71 -3.44 14.25
N LEU A 387 17.38 -2.20 14.61
CA LEU A 387 18.23 -1.05 14.28
C LEU A 387 19.56 -1.10 15.05
N GLU A 388 19.57 -1.59 16.28
CA GLU A 388 20.77 -1.82 17.07
C GLU A 388 21.68 -2.87 16.39
N ASP A 389 21.10 -4.01 16.00
CA ASP A 389 21.81 -5.11 15.30
C ASP A 389 22.40 -4.67 13.95
N LEU A 390 21.73 -3.74 13.23
CA LEU A 390 22.13 -3.33 11.88
C LEU A 390 23.02 -2.07 11.87
N ALA A 391 22.87 -1.13 12.79
CA ALA A 391 23.49 0.19 12.75
C ALA A 391 24.42 0.49 13.94
N CYS A 392 24.43 -0.32 15.00
CA CYS A 392 25.22 -0.11 16.21
C CYS A 392 26.24 -1.23 16.42
N GLN A 393 27.19 -0.99 17.32
CA GLN A 393 28.12 -2.00 17.85
C GLN A 393 27.82 -2.25 19.31
#